data_e5c0dfb3e62286b436f8483edac76b95
#
_entry.id   e5c0dfb3e62286b436f8483edac76b95
#
_cell.length_a   1.000
_cell.length_b   1.000
_cell.length_c   1.000
_cell.angle_alpha   90.00
_cell.angle_beta   90.00
_cell.angle_gamma   90.00
#
_symmetry.space_group_name_H-M   'P 1'
#
loop_
_entity.id
_entity.type
_entity.pdbx_description
1 polymer ?
#
loop_
_entity_poly.entity_id
_entity_poly.type
_entity_poly.pdbx_seq_one_letter_code
_entity_poly.pdbx_strand_id
1 'polypeptide(L)'
;RGKDNYDVEQIVEPRKVVAMQKALETVHIDPAILGYIVQVVQRTRADPRIEAGASPRASQGLFKASRASAAIDGRDYVIPDDVKGVALDVVSHRIVLKPESKIRGVTGRRVVNKILSEVNVPVIQ
;
A
#
# COMPACT_ATOMS: atom_id res chain seq x y z
N ARG A 1 30.12 -0.30 -12.32
CA ARG A 1 29.52 -0.05 -12.46
C ARG A 1 29.32 0.35 -13.26
N GLY A 2 29.30 -0.32 -13.73
CA GLY A 2 29.05 0.28 -14.70
C GLY A 2 28.43 1.44 -14.33
N LYS A 3 28.84 2.13 -14.44
CA LYS A 3 28.28 3.09 -14.12
C LYS A 3 27.46 3.54 -15.03
N ASP A 4 26.35 3.40 -14.78
CA ASP A 4 25.32 3.97 -15.57
C ASP A 4 25.50 5.45 -15.53
N ASN A 5 25.80 5.98 -16.62
CA ASN A 5 25.93 7.41 -16.73
C ASN A 5 24.61 8.01 -17.13
N TYR A 6 23.66 7.98 -16.23
CA TYR A 6 22.42 8.67 -16.49
C TYR A 6 22.60 10.13 -16.09
N ASP A 7 22.32 11.01 -17.01
CA ASP A 7 22.25 12.42 -16.72
C ASP A 7 20.93 12.69 -16.01
N VAL A 8 20.88 12.34 -14.73
CA VAL A 8 19.69 12.59 -13.94
C VAL A 8 19.82 13.94 -13.27
N GLU A 9 18.92 14.84 -13.62
CA GLU A 9 18.85 16.13 -12.97
C GLU A 9 18.38 15.98 -11.54
N GLN A 10 19.02 16.70 -10.62
CA GLN A 10 18.54 16.74 -9.25
C GLN A 10 17.31 17.63 -9.20
N ILE A 11 16.14 17.02 -9.01
CA ILE A 11 14.88 17.75 -8.96
C ILE A 11 14.62 18.33 -7.58
N VAL A 12 15.01 17.59 -6.52
CA VAL A 12 14.72 17.95 -5.13
C VAL A 12 16.00 17.89 -4.31
N GLU A 13 16.24 18.92 -3.53
CA GLU A 13 17.38 18.96 -2.62
C GLU A 13 17.16 18.03 -1.44
N PRO A 14 18.23 17.43 -0.86
CA PRO A 14 18.11 16.54 0.30
C PRO A 14 17.36 17.16 1.47
N ARG A 15 17.53 18.47 1.73
CA ARG A 15 16.81 19.14 2.81
C ARG A 15 15.29 19.13 2.59
N LYS A 16 14.87 19.28 1.35
CA LYS A 16 13.43 19.25 1.01
C LYS A 16 12.88 17.86 1.18
N VAL A 17 13.66 16.83 0.84
CA VAL A 17 13.23 15.44 1.04
C VAL A 17 13.00 15.17 2.52
N VAL A 18 13.92 15.59 3.39
CA VAL A 18 13.77 15.43 4.83
C VAL A 18 12.55 16.19 5.36
N ALA A 19 12.35 17.42 4.87
CA ALA A 19 11.18 18.21 5.26
C ALA A 19 9.89 17.55 4.83
N MET A 20 9.86 16.98 3.63
CA MET A 20 8.69 16.25 3.14
C MET A 20 8.41 15.01 3.97
N GLN A 21 9.44 14.26 4.35
CA GLN A 21 9.27 13.08 5.20
C GLN A 21 8.70 13.47 6.56
N LYS A 22 9.17 14.56 7.15
CA LYS A 22 8.64 15.06 8.41
C LYS A 22 7.19 15.53 8.26
N ALA A 23 6.88 16.18 7.15
CA ALA A 23 5.52 16.62 6.88
C ALA A 23 4.56 15.42 6.78
N LEU A 24 5.00 14.31 6.19
CA LEU A 24 4.17 13.11 6.11
C LEU A 24 3.86 12.54 7.48
N GLU A 25 4.77 12.68 8.43
CA GLU A 25 4.55 12.20 9.79
C GLU A 25 3.42 12.96 10.51
N THR A 26 3.07 14.15 10.03
CA THR A 26 1.98 14.94 10.60
C THR A 26 0.61 14.56 10.02
N VAL A 27 0.58 13.74 8.97
CA VAL A 27 -0.68 13.29 8.40
C VAL A 27 -1.34 12.32 9.39
N HIS A 28 -2.54 12.66 9.82
CA HIS A 28 -3.27 11.86 10.81
C HIS A 28 -3.81 10.59 10.18
N ILE A 29 -3.71 9.48 10.90
CA ILE A 29 -4.35 8.25 10.51
C ILE A 29 -5.18 7.75 11.68
N ASP A 30 -6.47 7.59 11.44
CA ASP A 30 -7.42 7.12 12.45
C ASP A 30 -7.13 5.66 12.80
N PRO A 31 -7.26 5.26 14.09
CA PRO A 31 -7.07 3.86 14.46
C PRO A 31 -7.94 2.88 13.66
N ALA A 32 -9.14 3.30 13.24
CA ALA A 32 -9.98 2.45 12.39
C ALA A 32 -9.35 2.18 11.03
N ILE A 33 -8.61 3.15 10.48
CA ILE A 33 -7.87 2.97 9.23
C ILE A 33 -6.70 2.00 9.43
N LEU A 34 -6.01 2.11 10.57
CA LEU A 34 -4.94 1.15 10.90
C LEU A 34 -5.49 -0.27 10.97
N GLY A 35 -6.66 -0.44 11.60
CA GLY A 35 -7.33 -1.74 11.65
C GLY A 35 -7.68 -2.25 10.27
N TYR A 36 -8.14 -1.38 9.40
CA TYR A 36 -8.47 -1.72 8.03
C TYR A 36 -7.23 -2.23 7.27
N ILE A 37 -6.10 -1.53 7.41
CA ILE A 37 -4.84 -1.94 6.79
C ILE A 37 -4.44 -3.34 7.26
N VAL A 38 -4.51 -3.58 8.57
CA VAL A 38 -4.13 -4.88 9.14
C VAL A 38 -5.06 -5.97 8.62
N GLN A 39 -6.37 -5.71 8.55
CA GLN A 39 -7.33 -6.70 8.03
C GLN A 39 -7.05 -7.04 6.57
N VAL A 40 -6.75 -6.06 5.75
CA VAL A 40 -6.43 -6.30 4.33
C VAL A 40 -5.20 -7.21 4.22
N VAL A 41 -4.15 -6.92 4.97
CA VAL A 41 -2.93 -7.73 4.93
C VAL A 41 -3.20 -9.15 5.46
N GLN A 42 -3.95 -9.28 6.55
CA GLN A 42 -4.29 -10.59 7.11
C GLN A 42 -5.13 -11.42 6.13
N ARG A 43 -6.05 -10.80 5.40
CA ARG A 43 -6.86 -11.49 4.41
C ARG A 43 -6.02 -12.10 3.30
N THR A 44 -4.88 -11.48 2.95
CA THR A 44 -4.00 -12.07 1.94
C THR A 44 -3.40 -13.39 2.42
N ARG A 45 -3.25 -13.57 3.73
CA ARG A 45 -2.71 -14.81 4.28
C ARG A 45 -3.74 -15.92 4.39
N ALA A 46 -5.02 -15.57 4.36
CA ALA A 46 -6.11 -16.52 4.50
C ALA A 46 -6.79 -16.84 3.19
N ASP A 47 -6.46 -16.16 2.10
CA ASP A 47 -7.14 -16.33 0.81
C ASP A 47 -6.70 -17.65 0.16
N PRO A 48 -7.66 -18.49 -0.25
CA PRO A 48 -7.32 -19.81 -0.83
C PRO A 48 -6.60 -19.71 -2.18
N ARG A 49 -6.62 -18.58 -2.86
CA ARG A 49 -5.92 -18.39 -4.14
C ARG A 49 -4.46 -18.02 -3.95
N ILE A 50 -4.05 -17.71 -2.74
CA ILE A 50 -2.72 -17.21 -2.42
C ILE A 50 -1.89 -18.30 -1.74
N GLU A 51 -0.70 -18.54 -2.28
CA GLU A 51 0.28 -19.45 -1.69
C GLU A 51 0.98 -18.80 -0.51
N ALA A 52 1.46 -17.59 -0.70
CA ALA A 52 2.11 -16.81 0.34
C ALA A 52 1.53 -15.40 0.35
N GLY A 53 0.97 -15.02 1.48
CA GLY A 53 0.41 -13.69 1.68
C GLY A 53 1.48 -12.65 1.97
N ALA A 54 1.03 -11.41 2.06
CA ALA A 54 1.92 -10.29 2.35
C ALA A 54 2.46 -10.38 3.79
N SER A 55 3.70 -9.99 3.97
CA SER A 55 4.34 -10.00 5.29
C SER A 55 3.82 -8.83 6.15
N PRO A 56 4.08 -8.88 7.47
CA PRO A 56 3.74 -7.74 8.34
C PRO A 56 4.37 -6.42 7.89
N ARG A 57 5.49 -6.47 7.18
CA ARG A 57 6.12 -5.28 6.62
C ARG A 57 5.24 -4.59 5.58
N ALA A 58 4.36 -5.35 4.94
CA ALA A 58 3.41 -4.77 3.99
C ALA A 58 2.46 -3.80 4.70
N SER A 59 2.08 -4.07 5.95
CA SER A 59 1.26 -3.15 6.73
C SER A 59 1.95 -1.81 6.93
N GLN A 60 3.25 -1.84 7.22
CA GLN A 60 4.05 -0.62 7.37
C GLN A 60 4.15 0.13 6.05
N GLY A 61 4.34 -0.60 4.95
CA GLY A 61 4.37 0.01 3.62
C GLY A 61 3.06 0.67 3.27
N LEU A 62 1.94 0.02 3.56
CA LEU A 62 0.61 0.59 3.33
C LEU A 62 0.38 1.83 4.19
N PHE A 63 0.80 1.79 5.45
CA PHE A 63 0.69 2.91 6.37
C PHE A 63 1.38 4.14 5.80
N LYS A 64 2.64 3.98 5.40
CA LYS A 64 3.44 5.09 4.86
C LYS A 64 2.91 5.58 3.52
N ALA A 65 2.57 4.66 2.63
CA ALA A 65 2.07 5.01 1.30
C ALA A 65 0.71 5.69 1.37
N SER A 66 -0.15 5.28 2.30
CA SER A 66 -1.46 5.91 2.50
C SER A 66 -1.33 7.36 2.97
N ARG A 67 -0.37 7.63 3.85
CA ARG A 67 -0.09 9.00 4.28
C ARG A 67 0.42 9.85 3.11
N ALA A 68 1.30 9.27 2.29
CA ALA A 68 1.80 9.98 1.11
C ALA A 68 0.67 10.28 0.13
N SER A 69 -0.24 9.33 -0.08
CA SER A 69 -1.40 9.54 -0.94
C SER A 69 -2.27 10.70 -0.45
N ALA A 70 -2.55 10.75 0.85
CA ALA A 70 -3.33 11.83 1.46
C ALA A 70 -2.64 13.17 1.27
N ALA A 71 -1.33 13.22 1.50
CA ALA A 71 -0.55 14.46 1.38
C ALA A 71 -0.53 14.98 -0.06
N ILE A 72 -0.40 14.08 -1.04
CA ILE A 72 -0.43 14.45 -2.46
C ILE A 72 -1.78 15.08 -2.82
N ASP A 73 -2.86 14.59 -2.21
CA ASP A 73 -4.20 15.15 -2.40
C ASP A 73 -4.45 16.40 -1.56
N GLY A 74 -3.46 16.88 -0.83
CA GLY A 74 -3.57 18.09 -0.03
C GLY A 74 -4.31 17.89 1.30
N ARG A 75 -4.45 16.64 1.77
CA ARG A 75 -5.09 16.35 3.06
C ARG A 75 -4.06 16.05 4.13
N ASP A 76 -4.40 16.38 5.36
CA ASP A 76 -3.58 16.06 6.52
C ASP A 76 -4.16 14.88 7.31
N TYR A 77 -5.02 14.09 6.66
CA TYR A 77 -5.59 12.88 7.23
C TYR A 77 -5.81 11.85 6.13
N VAL A 78 -5.72 10.57 6.51
CA VAL A 78 -5.90 9.45 5.60
C VAL A 78 -7.37 9.05 5.54
N ILE A 79 -7.85 8.75 4.34
CA ILE A 79 -9.19 8.18 4.14
C ILE A 79 -9.05 6.76 3.57
N PRO A 80 -10.11 5.92 3.67
CA PRO A 80 -10.03 4.54 3.16
C PRO A 80 -9.60 4.45 1.69
N ASP A 81 -9.99 5.41 0.86
CA ASP A 81 -9.61 5.39 -0.55
C ASP A 81 -8.10 5.51 -0.75
N ASP A 82 -7.39 6.18 0.15
CA ASP A 82 -5.92 6.21 0.10
C ASP A 82 -5.35 4.81 0.26
N VAL A 83 -5.89 4.05 1.21
CA VAL A 83 -5.45 2.67 1.45
C VAL A 83 -5.76 1.78 0.26
N LYS A 84 -6.97 1.88 -0.28
CA LYS A 84 -7.38 1.06 -1.43
C LYS A 84 -6.49 1.28 -2.64
N GLY A 85 -6.20 2.55 -2.95
CA GLY A 85 -5.38 2.89 -4.09
C GLY A 85 -3.97 2.33 -3.98
N VAL A 86 -3.31 2.56 -2.83
CA VAL A 86 -1.94 2.09 -2.64
C VAL A 86 -1.85 0.58 -2.44
N ALA A 87 -2.90 -0.05 -1.87
CA ALA A 87 -2.90 -1.50 -1.65
C ALA A 87 -2.82 -2.27 -2.97
N LEU A 88 -3.52 -1.80 -3.99
CA LEU A 88 -3.46 -2.44 -5.30
C LEU A 88 -2.03 -2.45 -5.86
N ASP A 89 -1.27 -1.39 -5.61
CA ASP A 89 0.09 -1.29 -6.13
C ASP A 89 1.10 -1.99 -5.21
N VAL A 90 0.94 -1.86 -3.89
CA VAL A 90 1.93 -2.38 -2.94
C VAL A 90 1.72 -3.86 -2.65
N VAL A 91 0.47 -4.25 -2.32
CA VAL A 91 0.19 -5.61 -1.87
C VAL A 91 0.20 -6.60 -3.02
N SER A 92 -0.28 -6.19 -4.20
CA SER A 92 -0.35 -7.07 -5.37
C SER A 92 1.00 -7.66 -5.74
N HIS A 93 2.08 -6.93 -5.50
CA HIS A 93 3.43 -7.37 -5.82
C HIS A 93 4.12 -8.12 -4.69
N ARG A 94 3.44 -8.28 -3.54
CA ARG A 94 4.01 -8.90 -2.35
C ARG A 94 3.33 -10.21 -1.97
N ILE A 95 2.43 -10.69 -2.83
CA ILE A 95 1.76 -11.98 -2.62
C ILE A 95 2.20 -12.94 -3.72
N VAL A 96 2.16 -14.24 -3.39
CA VAL A 96 2.45 -15.30 -4.34
C VAL A 96 1.18 -16.11 -4.52
N LEU A 97 0.71 -16.22 -5.75
CA LEU A 97 -0.49 -16.98 -6.07
C LEU A 97 -0.17 -18.48 -6.15
N LYS A 98 -1.15 -19.32 -5.84
CA LYS A 98 -1.04 -20.75 -6.05
C LYS A 98 -0.94 -21.05 -7.55
N PRO A 99 -0.18 -22.10 -7.94
CA PRO A 99 -0.05 -22.43 -9.35
C PRO A 99 -1.37 -22.65 -10.06
N GLU A 100 -2.35 -23.30 -9.43
CA GLU A 100 -3.65 -23.53 -10.05
C GLU A 100 -4.40 -22.21 -10.28
N SER A 101 -4.19 -21.19 -9.45
CA SER A 101 -4.79 -19.89 -9.65
C SER A 101 -4.16 -19.18 -10.85
N LYS A 102 -2.84 -19.27 -10.99
CA LYS A 102 -2.13 -18.68 -12.13
C LYS A 102 -2.59 -19.31 -13.45
N ILE A 103 -2.75 -20.63 -13.46
CA ILE A 103 -3.19 -21.37 -14.64
C ILE A 103 -4.57 -20.89 -15.08
N ARG A 104 -5.43 -20.53 -14.12
CA ARG A 104 -6.78 -20.04 -14.41
C ARG A 104 -6.80 -18.56 -14.80
N GLY A 105 -5.64 -17.93 -14.90
CA GLY A 105 -5.55 -16.53 -15.28
C GLY A 105 -5.80 -15.54 -14.16
N VAL A 106 -5.76 -15.99 -12.91
CA VAL A 106 -5.91 -15.11 -11.75
C VAL A 106 -4.65 -14.28 -11.59
N THR A 107 -4.81 -12.99 -11.30
CA THR A 107 -3.69 -12.10 -11.05
C THR A 107 -3.70 -11.63 -9.61
N GLY A 108 -2.53 -11.22 -9.09
CA GLY A 108 -2.45 -10.67 -7.74
C GLY A 108 -3.33 -9.44 -7.58
N ARG A 109 -3.36 -8.59 -8.59
CA ARG A 109 -4.17 -7.36 -8.55
C ARG A 109 -5.66 -7.68 -8.43
N ARG A 110 -6.15 -8.70 -9.14
CA ARG A 110 -7.56 -9.10 -9.04
C ARG A 110 -7.89 -9.64 -7.65
N VAL A 111 -6.98 -10.42 -7.07
CA VAL A 111 -7.21 -10.98 -5.73
C VAL A 111 -7.23 -9.86 -4.69
N VAL A 112 -6.29 -8.94 -4.75
CA VAL A 112 -6.25 -7.81 -3.82
C VAL A 112 -7.48 -6.94 -3.96
N ASN A 113 -7.90 -6.66 -5.20
CA ASN A 113 -9.10 -5.86 -5.44
C ASN A 113 -10.34 -6.53 -4.82
N LYS A 114 -10.46 -7.85 -4.94
CA LYS A 114 -11.55 -8.60 -4.32
C LYS A 114 -11.51 -8.52 -2.81
N ILE A 115 -10.32 -8.67 -2.21
CA ILE A 115 -10.15 -8.53 -0.76
C ILE A 115 -10.59 -7.15 -0.30
N LEU A 116 -10.18 -6.11 -1.01
CA LEU A 116 -10.55 -4.73 -0.67
C LEU A 116 -12.06 -4.52 -0.72
N SER A 117 -12.75 -5.23 -1.62
CA SER A 117 -14.21 -5.13 -1.72
C SER A 117 -14.92 -5.90 -0.61
N GLU A 118 -14.26 -6.88 0.00
CA GLU A 118 -14.86 -7.73 1.03
C GLU A 118 -14.60 -7.26 2.45
N VAL A 119 -13.49 -6.57 2.68
CA VAL A 119 -13.18 -6.04 4.00
C VAL A 119 -14.04 -4.81 4.26
N ASN A 120 -14.66 -4.76 5.44
CA ASN A 120 -15.50 -3.64 5.80
C ASN A 120 -14.70 -2.35 5.85
N VAL A 121 -15.19 -1.34 5.13
CA VAL A 121 -14.58 -0.01 5.11
C VAL A 121 -14.97 0.71 6.39
N PRO A 122 -13.99 1.23 7.14
CA PRO A 122 -14.30 1.95 8.37
C PRO A 122 -14.99 3.28 8.09
N VAL A 123 -15.89 3.66 8.99
CA VAL A 123 -16.51 4.97 8.97
C VAL A 123 -15.66 5.88 9.85
N ILE A 124 -15.19 6.98 9.26
CA ILE A 124 -14.37 7.96 9.97
C ILE A 124 -15.26 9.16 10.30
N GLN A 125 -15.21 9.55 11.55
CA GLN A 125 -15.95 10.74 11.99
C GLN A 125 -15.01 11.89 12.23
#